data_faa065bcfe7d02f3df625b0094de4b78
#
_entry.id   faa065bcfe7d02f3df625b0094de4b78
#
_cell.length_a   1.000
_cell.length_b   1.000
_cell.length_c   1.000
_cell.angle_alpha   90.00
_cell.angle_beta   90.00
_cell.angle_gamma   90.00
#
_symmetry.space_group_name_H-M   'P 1'
#
loop_
_entity.id
_entity.type
_entity.pdbx_description
1 polymer ?
#
loop_
_entity_poly.entity_id
_entity_poly.type
_entity_poly.pdbx_seq_one_letter_code
_entity_poly.pdbx_strand_id
1 'polypeptide(L)'
;VLKAAEEAEQKAAPYLAKISETQRYNQEKMQAAFMQAGVSESHFVATTGYGYGDRGRDVLDEVYARALGAEDALCRYNFVSGTHTLTVALFGVLRPGDTMLSVTGMPYDTLRGVIGITGDGNGSLKEFGINYEQLDLLPDGTPDYDGMETAITPKHRMVELEIPNHTDHT
;
A
#
# COMPACT_ATOMS: atom_id res chain seq x y z
N VAL A 1 25.73 -12.80 -30.55
CA VAL A 1 25.00 -12.73 -29.27
C VAL A 1 25.72 -11.82 -28.29
N LEU A 2 27.00 -12.04 -27.97
CA LEU A 2 27.76 -11.25 -26.98
C LEU A 2 27.80 -9.75 -27.36
N LYS A 3 28.16 -9.42 -28.62
CA LYS A 3 28.20 -8.03 -29.06
C LYS A 3 26.85 -7.31 -28.94
N ALA A 4 25.75 -8.00 -29.24
CA ALA A 4 24.40 -7.43 -29.08
C ALA A 4 24.04 -7.22 -27.61
N ALA A 5 24.51 -8.10 -26.71
CA ALA A 5 24.33 -7.93 -25.26
C ALA A 5 25.11 -6.69 -24.75
N GLU A 6 26.39 -6.56 -25.14
CA GLU A 6 27.22 -5.41 -24.78
C GLU A 6 26.62 -4.07 -25.27
N GLU A 7 26.11 -4.04 -26.51
CA GLU A 7 25.44 -2.85 -27.04
C GLU A 7 24.14 -2.52 -26.28
N ALA A 8 23.38 -3.55 -25.86
CA ALA A 8 22.17 -3.37 -25.06
C ALA A 8 22.50 -2.85 -23.65
N GLU A 9 23.53 -3.41 -23.00
CA GLU A 9 24.00 -2.96 -21.69
C GLU A 9 24.45 -1.49 -21.72
N GLN A 10 25.22 -1.10 -22.75
CA GLN A 10 25.65 0.29 -22.93
C GLN A 10 24.47 1.26 -23.07
N LYS A 11 23.43 0.87 -23.82
CA LYS A 11 22.22 1.69 -23.98
C LYS A 11 21.40 1.75 -22.69
N ALA A 12 21.35 0.69 -21.92
CA ALA A 12 20.61 0.62 -20.66
C ALA A 12 21.34 1.30 -19.48
N ALA A 13 22.68 1.42 -19.55
CA ALA A 13 23.51 1.91 -18.45
C ALA A 13 23.03 3.24 -17.81
N PRO A 14 22.64 4.29 -18.58
CA PRO A 14 22.16 5.54 -17.99
C PRO A 14 20.87 5.37 -17.16
N TYR A 15 19.97 4.50 -17.61
CA TYR A 15 18.73 4.20 -16.91
C TYR A 15 18.97 3.37 -15.67
N LEU A 16 19.86 2.35 -15.77
CA LEU A 16 20.26 1.51 -14.65
C LEU A 16 21.00 2.30 -13.58
N ALA A 17 21.81 3.28 -13.96
CA ALA A 17 22.49 4.16 -13.00
C ALA A 17 21.49 4.94 -12.13
N LYS A 18 20.42 5.47 -12.71
CA LYS A 18 19.36 6.17 -11.99
C LYS A 18 18.61 5.23 -11.03
N ILE A 19 18.31 4.01 -11.48
CA ILE A 19 17.67 2.98 -10.64
C ILE A 19 18.60 2.61 -9.47
N SER A 20 19.90 2.45 -9.73
CA SER A 20 20.89 2.10 -8.70
C SER A 20 21.02 3.18 -7.62
N GLU A 21 20.86 4.45 -7.96
CA GLU A 21 20.84 5.56 -7.00
C GLU A 21 19.63 5.45 -6.07
N THR A 22 18.45 5.24 -6.63
CA THR A 22 17.21 5.02 -5.86
C THR A 22 17.31 3.77 -5.00
N GLN A 23 17.88 2.68 -5.52
CA GLN A 23 18.12 1.45 -4.79
C GLN A 23 19.04 1.69 -3.59
N ARG A 24 20.16 2.40 -3.78
CA ARG A 24 21.11 2.71 -2.70
C ARG A 24 20.43 3.48 -1.57
N TYR A 25 19.69 4.53 -1.91
CA TYR A 25 18.94 5.32 -0.93
C TYR A 25 17.97 4.47 -0.11
N ASN A 26 17.17 3.62 -0.78
CA ASN A 26 16.23 2.76 -0.08
C ASN A 26 16.92 1.66 0.74
N GLN A 27 18.07 1.14 0.26
CA GLN A 27 18.87 0.16 1.02
C GLN A 27 19.42 0.76 2.31
N GLU A 28 19.97 1.97 2.24
CA GLU A 28 20.47 2.70 3.42
C GLU A 28 19.35 2.95 4.43
N LYS A 29 18.18 3.37 3.97
CA LYS A 29 16.98 3.57 4.79
C LYS A 29 16.54 2.28 5.48
N MET A 30 16.48 1.17 4.76
CA MET A 30 16.11 -0.14 5.32
C MET A 30 17.13 -0.60 6.36
N GLN A 31 18.44 -0.51 6.06
CA GLN A 31 19.47 -0.87 7.02
C GLN A 31 19.40 -0.03 8.29
N ALA A 32 19.16 1.27 8.16
CA ALA A 32 18.97 2.15 9.30
C ALA A 32 17.78 1.72 10.17
N ALA A 33 16.64 1.34 9.57
CA ALA A 33 15.47 0.83 10.28
C ALA A 33 15.79 -0.44 11.07
N PHE A 34 16.49 -1.41 10.49
CA PHE A 34 16.94 -2.63 11.16
C PHE A 34 17.89 -2.35 12.33
N MET A 35 18.85 -1.45 12.13
CA MET A 35 19.82 -1.08 13.16
C MET A 35 19.16 -0.35 14.33
N GLN A 36 18.26 0.58 14.05
CA GLN A 36 17.56 1.36 15.07
C GLN A 36 16.56 0.53 15.88
N ALA A 37 15.92 -0.45 15.23
CA ALA A 37 15.05 -1.42 15.90
C ALA A 37 15.84 -2.50 16.67
N GLY A 38 17.18 -2.49 16.60
CA GLY A 38 18.03 -3.43 17.31
C GLY A 38 17.86 -4.88 16.88
N VAL A 39 17.56 -5.13 15.60
CA VAL A 39 17.34 -6.47 15.08
C VAL A 39 18.57 -7.34 15.29
N SER A 40 18.38 -8.53 15.84
CA SER A 40 19.43 -9.50 16.16
C SER A 40 18.94 -10.92 15.90
N GLU A 41 19.86 -11.88 15.95
CA GLU A 41 19.55 -13.30 15.77
C GLU A 41 18.41 -13.79 16.67
N SER A 42 18.29 -13.23 17.89
CA SER A 42 17.24 -13.61 18.85
C SER A 42 15.80 -13.34 18.35
N HIS A 43 15.62 -12.47 17.36
CA HIS A 43 14.32 -12.15 16.79
C HIS A 43 13.85 -13.17 15.74
N PHE A 44 14.76 -14.04 15.28
CA PHE A 44 14.47 -15.10 14.32
C PHE A 44 14.23 -16.47 14.97
N VAL A 45 14.24 -16.52 16.29
CA VAL A 45 13.93 -17.75 17.03
C VAL A 45 12.44 -18.07 16.90
N ALA A 46 12.11 -19.34 16.65
CA ALA A 46 10.73 -19.80 16.57
C ALA A 46 9.98 -19.55 17.89
N THR A 47 8.74 -19.10 17.76
CA THR A 47 7.84 -18.87 18.90
C THR A 47 6.57 -19.73 18.79
N THR A 48 5.72 -19.73 19.83
CA THR A 48 4.47 -20.49 19.83
C THR A 48 3.43 -19.95 18.84
N GLY A 49 3.62 -18.74 18.31
CA GLY A 49 2.68 -18.09 17.42
C GLY A 49 1.46 -17.44 18.09
N TYR A 50 1.33 -17.55 19.40
CA TYR A 50 0.21 -16.92 20.16
C TYR A 50 0.40 -15.42 20.42
N GLY A 51 1.54 -14.83 20.03
CA GLY A 51 1.83 -13.41 20.17
C GLY A 51 2.32 -12.97 21.56
N TYR A 52 2.39 -13.85 22.53
CA TYR A 52 2.91 -13.54 23.85
C TYR A 52 4.44 -13.62 23.86
N GLY A 53 5.09 -12.46 24.02
CA GLY A 53 6.54 -12.38 24.03
C GLY A 53 7.20 -12.71 22.69
N ASP A 54 6.48 -12.52 21.60
CA ASP A 54 6.97 -12.74 20.24
C ASP A 54 7.77 -11.52 19.76
N ARG A 55 9.01 -11.47 20.24
CA ARG A 55 9.92 -10.36 19.96
C ARG A 55 10.17 -10.15 18.45
N GLY A 56 10.10 -11.22 17.65
CA GLY A 56 10.27 -11.14 16.21
C GLY A 56 9.14 -10.37 15.54
N ARG A 57 7.90 -10.57 15.96
CA ARG A 57 6.74 -9.82 15.46
C ARG A 57 6.79 -8.35 15.86
N ASP A 58 7.08 -8.09 17.12
CA ASP A 58 7.10 -6.73 17.66
C ASP A 58 8.18 -5.90 16.94
N VAL A 59 9.39 -6.46 16.77
CA VAL A 59 10.46 -5.76 16.06
C VAL A 59 10.19 -5.61 14.56
N LEU A 60 9.45 -6.54 13.96
CA LEU A 60 9.05 -6.43 12.55
C LEU A 60 8.13 -5.23 12.31
N ASP A 61 7.15 -5.02 13.18
CA ASP A 61 6.28 -3.85 13.13
C ASP A 61 7.11 -2.56 13.26
N GLU A 62 8.06 -2.51 14.18
CA GLU A 62 8.94 -1.36 14.37
C GLU A 62 9.82 -1.08 13.14
N VAL A 63 10.39 -2.12 12.51
CA VAL A 63 11.18 -1.98 11.27
C VAL A 63 10.32 -1.40 10.14
N TYR A 64 9.09 -1.90 9.96
CA TYR A 64 8.17 -1.37 8.94
C TYR A 64 7.79 0.08 9.21
N ALA A 65 7.42 0.41 10.45
CA ALA A 65 7.08 1.77 10.83
C ALA A 65 8.24 2.74 10.52
N ARG A 66 9.47 2.40 10.94
CA ARG A 66 10.66 3.22 10.67
C ARG A 66 11.00 3.33 9.18
N ALA A 67 10.94 2.22 8.45
CA ALA A 67 11.25 2.19 7.02
C ALA A 67 10.27 3.04 6.19
N LEU A 68 9.00 3.10 6.60
CA LEU A 68 7.95 3.85 5.91
C LEU A 68 7.69 5.25 6.52
N GLY A 69 8.34 5.60 7.64
CA GLY A 69 8.14 6.87 8.32
C GLY A 69 6.77 6.99 8.99
N ALA A 70 6.20 5.85 9.42
CA ALA A 70 4.93 5.77 10.14
C ALA A 70 5.13 5.74 11.65
N GLU A 71 4.10 6.10 12.42
CA GLU A 71 4.11 5.99 13.89
C GLU A 71 4.12 4.53 14.33
N ASP A 72 3.40 3.67 13.59
CA ASP A 72 3.25 2.26 13.89
C ASP A 72 3.00 1.45 12.61
N ALA A 73 3.12 0.14 12.70
CA ALA A 73 2.80 -0.80 11.63
C ALA A 73 2.26 -2.10 12.22
N LEU A 74 1.51 -2.84 11.42
CA LEU A 74 1.00 -4.15 11.78
C LEU A 74 1.29 -5.15 10.66
N CYS A 75 2.34 -5.97 10.86
CA CYS A 75 2.76 -7.00 9.92
C CYS A 75 2.43 -8.38 10.47
N ARG A 76 1.46 -9.06 9.88
CA ARG A 76 1.01 -10.37 10.36
C ARG A 76 0.77 -11.32 9.18
N TYR A 77 1.19 -12.57 9.32
CA TYR A 77 0.92 -13.62 8.34
C TYR A 77 -0.58 -13.95 8.20
N ASN A 78 -1.39 -13.52 9.16
CA ASN A 78 -2.84 -13.66 9.11
C ASN A 78 -3.48 -12.77 8.02
N PHE A 79 -2.79 -11.74 7.55
CA PHE A 79 -3.17 -11.00 6.36
C PHE A 79 -2.78 -11.82 5.12
N VAL A 80 -3.70 -12.62 4.64
CA VAL A 80 -3.45 -13.63 3.59
C VAL A 80 -3.27 -13.05 2.19
N SER A 81 -3.62 -11.77 1.99
CA SER A 81 -3.45 -11.06 0.71
C SER A 81 -3.51 -9.54 0.93
N GLY A 82 -3.09 -8.78 -0.09
CA GLY A 82 -3.24 -7.32 -0.11
C GLY A 82 -4.71 -6.89 0.02
N THR A 83 -5.61 -7.51 -0.73
CA THR A 83 -7.06 -7.25 -0.65
C THR A 83 -7.60 -7.51 0.76
N HIS A 84 -7.16 -8.57 1.43
CA HIS A 84 -7.56 -8.85 2.82
C HIS A 84 -7.06 -7.77 3.77
N THR A 85 -5.81 -7.31 3.61
CA THR A 85 -5.25 -6.22 4.42
C THR A 85 -6.05 -4.94 4.26
N LEU A 86 -6.35 -4.55 3.01
CA LEU A 86 -7.17 -3.38 2.72
C LEU A 86 -8.59 -3.53 3.27
N THR A 87 -9.21 -4.70 3.13
CA THR A 87 -10.53 -5.00 3.70
C THR A 87 -10.55 -4.78 5.21
N VAL A 88 -9.55 -5.33 5.93
CA VAL A 88 -9.43 -5.16 7.39
C VAL A 88 -9.27 -3.68 7.76
N ALA A 89 -8.45 -2.93 7.02
CA ALA A 89 -8.28 -1.50 7.26
C ALA A 89 -9.57 -0.71 7.03
N LEU A 90 -10.28 -0.98 5.93
CA LEU A 90 -11.54 -0.31 5.60
C LEU A 90 -12.62 -0.57 6.66
N PHE A 91 -12.89 -1.83 7.00
CA PHE A 91 -13.86 -2.20 8.04
C PHE A 91 -13.39 -1.81 9.45
N GLY A 92 -12.09 -1.68 9.67
CA GLY A 92 -11.50 -1.20 10.91
C GLY A 92 -11.83 0.27 11.21
N VAL A 93 -11.87 1.10 10.18
CA VAL A 93 -12.05 2.56 10.28
C VAL A 93 -13.47 3.02 10.01
N LEU A 94 -14.11 2.45 8.98
CA LEU A 94 -15.43 2.88 8.50
C LEU A 94 -16.57 2.27 9.33
N ARG A 95 -17.64 3.04 9.51
CA ARG A 95 -18.86 2.65 10.21
C ARG A 95 -20.09 2.97 9.36
N PRO A 96 -21.24 2.31 9.60
CA PRO A 96 -22.48 2.62 8.90
C PRO A 96 -22.81 4.12 8.91
N GLY A 97 -23.07 4.68 7.73
CA GLY A 97 -23.29 6.12 7.53
C GLY A 97 -22.03 6.90 7.13
N ASP A 98 -20.83 6.35 7.32
CA ASP A 98 -19.60 7.00 6.86
C ASP A 98 -19.53 7.05 5.33
N THR A 99 -18.71 7.97 4.82
CA THR A 99 -18.39 8.08 3.40
C THR A 99 -16.88 7.95 3.21
N MET A 100 -16.48 7.08 2.27
CA MET A 100 -15.12 7.03 1.74
C MET A 100 -15.06 7.70 0.37
N LEU A 101 -13.94 8.33 0.06
CA LEU A 101 -13.67 8.95 -1.24
C LEU A 101 -12.39 8.34 -1.82
N SER A 102 -12.49 7.72 -3.01
CA SER A 102 -11.31 7.41 -3.83
C SER A 102 -10.95 8.63 -4.67
N VAL A 103 -9.68 9.06 -4.60
CA VAL A 103 -9.24 10.29 -5.27
C VAL A 103 -8.33 10.03 -6.49
N THR A 104 -8.13 8.79 -6.85
CA THR A 104 -7.33 8.37 -8.01
C THR A 104 -8.12 7.49 -8.98
N GLY A 105 -9.44 7.69 -9.03
CA GLY A 105 -10.33 6.96 -9.93
C GLY A 105 -10.87 5.66 -9.32
N MET A 106 -11.20 4.73 -10.21
CA MET A 106 -11.78 3.45 -9.85
C MET A 106 -10.75 2.58 -9.11
N PRO A 107 -11.06 2.09 -7.90
CA PRO A 107 -10.17 1.20 -7.15
C PRO A 107 -9.84 -0.09 -7.91
N TYR A 108 -8.75 -0.74 -7.49
CA TYR A 108 -8.31 -2.02 -8.02
C TYR A 108 -9.45 -3.05 -8.03
N ASP A 109 -9.46 -3.94 -9.01
CA ASP A 109 -10.59 -4.81 -9.34
C ASP A 109 -11.12 -5.62 -8.14
N THR A 110 -10.22 -6.23 -7.34
CA THR A 110 -10.62 -7.01 -6.17
C THR A 110 -11.20 -6.15 -5.04
N LEU A 111 -10.81 -4.88 -4.95
CA LEU A 111 -11.34 -3.95 -3.94
C LEU A 111 -12.75 -3.48 -4.29
N ARG A 112 -13.10 -3.45 -5.58
CA ARG A 112 -14.46 -3.07 -6.05
C ARG A 112 -15.54 -3.96 -5.45
N GLY A 113 -15.27 -5.26 -5.33
CA GLY A 113 -16.17 -6.21 -4.65
C GLY A 113 -16.31 -5.93 -3.16
N VAL A 114 -15.21 -5.62 -2.49
CA VAL A 114 -15.20 -5.26 -1.05
C VAL A 114 -16.00 -3.99 -0.79
N ILE A 115 -15.87 -2.99 -1.65
CA ILE A 115 -16.63 -1.73 -1.55
C ILE A 115 -18.11 -1.95 -1.90
N GLY A 116 -18.41 -2.86 -2.82
CA GLY A 116 -19.76 -3.11 -3.34
C GLY A 116 -20.08 -2.30 -4.60
N ILE A 117 -19.04 -1.94 -5.38
CA ILE A 117 -19.18 -1.33 -6.72
C ILE A 117 -19.55 -2.40 -7.74
N THR A 118 -18.98 -3.60 -7.59
CA THR A 118 -19.21 -4.75 -8.45
C THR A 118 -19.65 -5.98 -7.65
N GLY A 119 -20.24 -6.98 -8.32
CA GLY A 119 -20.73 -8.20 -7.70
C GLY A 119 -22.15 -8.06 -7.16
N ASP A 120 -22.57 -9.00 -6.32
CA ASP A 120 -23.90 -9.03 -5.69
C ASP A 120 -24.00 -8.14 -4.43
N GLY A 121 -22.88 -7.57 -4.00
CA GLY A 121 -22.78 -6.65 -2.86
C GLY A 121 -22.83 -7.33 -1.49
N ASN A 122 -22.98 -8.65 -1.41
CA ASN A 122 -23.02 -9.37 -0.13
C ASN A 122 -21.67 -9.24 0.63
N GLY A 123 -21.74 -8.85 1.90
CA GLY A 123 -20.57 -8.64 2.76
C GLY A 123 -19.76 -7.38 2.41
N SER A 124 -20.24 -6.52 1.52
CA SER A 124 -19.54 -5.32 1.09
C SER A 124 -19.74 -4.13 2.04
N LEU A 125 -18.87 -3.12 1.95
CA LEU A 125 -19.03 -1.86 2.67
C LEU A 125 -20.41 -1.23 2.41
N LYS A 126 -20.89 -1.30 1.18
CA LYS A 126 -22.21 -0.78 0.78
C LYS A 126 -23.34 -1.48 1.52
N GLU A 127 -23.29 -2.82 1.67
CA GLU A 127 -24.29 -3.56 2.44
C GLU A 127 -24.29 -3.16 3.91
N PHE A 128 -23.11 -2.84 4.46
CA PHE A 128 -22.96 -2.33 5.82
C PHE A 128 -23.26 -0.83 5.96
N GLY A 129 -23.80 -0.20 4.92
CA GLY A 129 -24.26 1.18 4.96
C GLY A 129 -23.16 2.22 4.87
N ILE A 130 -21.99 1.89 4.33
CA ILE A 130 -20.93 2.83 4.01
C ILE A 130 -21.12 3.36 2.59
N ASN A 131 -20.99 4.68 2.43
CA ASN A 131 -21.10 5.35 1.15
C ASN A 131 -19.73 5.42 0.46
N TYR A 132 -19.75 5.30 -0.87
CA TYR A 132 -18.57 5.43 -1.72
C TYR A 132 -18.73 6.60 -2.69
N GLU A 133 -17.70 7.42 -2.78
CA GLU A 133 -17.56 8.48 -3.78
C GLU A 133 -16.21 8.34 -4.49
N GLN A 134 -16.11 8.91 -5.69
CA GLN A 134 -14.92 8.80 -6.53
C GLN A 134 -14.63 10.13 -7.22
N LEU A 135 -13.36 10.48 -7.28
CA LEU A 135 -12.79 11.50 -8.14
C LEU A 135 -11.89 10.81 -9.16
N ASP A 136 -12.17 11.00 -10.43
CA ASP A 136 -11.37 10.39 -11.49
C ASP A 136 -10.05 11.12 -11.71
N LEU A 137 -9.09 10.43 -12.33
CA LEU A 137 -7.85 11.04 -12.79
C LEU A 137 -8.14 12.02 -13.94
N LEU A 138 -7.22 12.95 -14.14
CA LEU A 138 -7.24 13.82 -15.32
C LEU A 138 -7.07 12.99 -16.62
N PRO A 139 -7.46 13.53 -17.79
CA PRO A 139 -7.37 12.79 -19.07
C PRO A 139 -5.98 12.29 -19.45
N ASP A 140 -4.94 12.88 -18.87
CA ASP A 140 -3.53 12.48 -19.05
C ASP A 140 -3.08 11.39 -18.05
N GLY A 141 -3.99 10.93 -17.18
CA GLY A 141 -3.71 9.92 -16.15
C GLY A 141 -3.05 10.46 -14.89
N THR A 142 -2.90 11.77 -14.75
CA THR A 142 -2.38 12.38 -13.52
C THR A 142 -3.49 12.64 -12.49
N PRO A 143 -3.15 12.68 -11.19
CA PRO A 143 -4.11 13.03 -10.14
C PRO A 143 -4.63 14.46 -10.30
N ASP A 144 -5.94 14.64 -10.12
CA ASP A 144 -6.59 15.95 -10.11
C ASP A 144 -6.48 16.61 -8.72
N TYR A 145 -5.35 17.25 -8.44
CA TYR A 145 -5.11 17.88 -7.13
C TYR A 145 -6.09 19.01 -6.82
N ASP A 146 -6.48 19.81 -7.81
CA ASP A 146 -7.46 20.90 -7.63
C ASP A 146 -8.86 20.33 -7.33
N GLY A 147 -9.21 19.25 -8.04
CA GLY A 147 -10.43 18.49 -7.78
C GLY A 147 -10.44 17.85 -6.39
N MET A 148 -9.30 17.31 -5.92
CA MET A 148 -9.17 16.75 -4.57
C MET A 148 -9.41 17.80 -3.50
N GLU A 149 -8.83 19.00 -3.62
CA GLU A 149 -9.03 20.11 -2.67
C GLU A 149 -10.50 20.48 -2.52
N THR A 150 -11.25 20.41 -3.62
CA THR A 150 -12.69 20.71 -3.63
C THR A 150 -13.55 19.53 -3.15
N ALA A 151 -13.19 18.30 -3.55
CA ALA A 151 -13.97 17.10 -3.26
C ALA A 151 -13.85 16.66 -1.80
N ILE A 152 -12.67 16.79 -1.19
CA ILE A 152 -12.43 16.37 0.20
C ILE A 152 -13.16 17.33 1.16
N THR A 153 -14.13 16.82 1.88
CA THR A 153 -14.94 17.59 2.83
C THR A 153 -15.06 16.86 4.17
N PRO A 154 -15.52 17.51 5.24
CA PRO A 154 -15.68 16.88 6.56
C PRO A 154 -16.64 15.68 6.60
N LYS A 155 -17.44 15.43 5.56
CA LYS A 155 -18.28 14.23 5.45
C LYS A 155 -17.48 12.96 5.20
N HIS A 156 -16.27 13.09 4.61
CA HIS A 156 -15.44 11.93 4.28
C HIS A 156 -14.68 11.47 5.51
N ARG A 157 -14.98 10.27 5.95
CA ARG A 157 -14.26 9.60 7.04
C ARG A 157 -12.92 9.05 6.59
N MET A 158 -12.83 8.68 5.31
CA MET A 158 -11.64 8.12 4.70
C MET A 158 -11.45 8.69 3.29
N VAL A 159 -10.22 9.01 2.96
CA VAL A 159 -9.76 9.29 1.60
C VAL A 159 -8.79 8.18 1.22
N GLU A 160 -9.07 7.53 0.11
CA GLU A 160 -8.28 6.44 -0.44
C GLU A 160 -7.54 6.93 -1.67
N LEU A 161 -6.25 6.62 -1.74
CA LEU A 161 -5.37 6.93 -2.85
C LEU A 161 -4.64 5.66 -3.28
N GLU A 162 -4.94 5.16 -4.45
CA GLU A 162 -4.16 4.11 -5.10
C GLU A 162 -3.19 4.71 -6.11
N ILE A 163 -1.94 4.25 -6.08
CA ILE A 163 -1.00 4.58 -7.14
C ILE A 163 -1.27 3.61 -8.30
N PRO A 164 -1.77 4.09 -9.47
CA PRO A 164 -2.11 3.22 -10.57
C PRO A 164 -0.90 2.39 -11.00
N ASN A 165 -1.06 1.09 -11.10
CA ASN A 165 -0.08 0.26 -11.80
C ASN A 165 -0.11 0.64 -13.28
N HIS A 166 1.05 0.98 -13.85
CA HIS A 166 1.20 1.30 -15.28
C HIS A 166 0.82 0.15 -16.25
N THR A 167 0.25 -0.94 -15.73
CA THR A 167 -0.17 -2.11 -16.54
C THR A 167 -1.60 -2.01 -17.08
N ASP A 168 -2.40 -1.04 -16.65
CA ASP A 168 -3.79 -0.90 -17.09
C ASP A 168 -3.98 0.03 -18.30
N HIS A 169 -2.89 0.41 -18.99
CA HIS A 169 -2.92 1.22 -20.22
C HIS A 169 -2.70 0.37 -21.48
N THR A 170 -3.45 -0.75 -21.62
CA THR A 170 -3.54 -1.47 -22.91
C THR A 170 -4.99 -1.58 -23.36
#